data_24a4b708dfb5a92da108b979ed764721
#
_entry.id   24a4b708dfb5a92da108b979ed764721
#
_cell.length_a   1.000
_cell.length_b   1.000
_cell.length_c   1.000
_cell.angle_alpha   90.00
_cell.angle_beta   90.00
_cell.angle_gamma   90.00
#
_symmetry.space_group_name_H-M   'P 1'
#
loop_
_entity.id
_entity.type
_entity.pdbx_description
1 polymer ?
#
loop_
_entity_poly.entity_id
_entity_poly.type
_entity_poly.pdbx_seq_one_letter_code
_entity_poly.pdbx_strand_id
1 'polypeptide(L)'
;MKKMGYSHIEVLPLSEHPFDGSWGYQPTGYFAPTSRYGNPQQLMHFVDACHKAGIGVIMDWVPGGFCADAHGLATFNGEMLYEHEIHPNWGTHKFDYSRPQVRSFLVSNALYWVETYHIDGIRMDGVSSMLYMNFGIDDPSQKRFNKLGTEENLDASAFIRQTNTTMGELHPDVMMIAEESTAWPLVTYPPEDGGLGFHFKWDMGWMNDTLHYMQTDFPWRPGNHRMITFSTMYQFNENFVLPLSHDEVVNGKCSLITRMPGDQWRQFAGLRALAFYQMTHAGGKLNFMGNEIGQYIEWRYYEGIQYFLTEDFEAHRNQQVYIEALNKFYNKNAALWQRGYQSDGFEWIDADNADQSIVSFVRRGDDPDDELVILINFDINAREDFRLGVPEWGYYAEKFNSDAVEFGGSGVLNEGRIPCEDVAWNGREQSIVLRIPPLAGVVLKKVARQAKPKKAVKAAAKPAAKASAKKPAAKKAPAAKATARPAAKKSPVKAAVKTAAAAKAKAPAGKKAVKASAAAK
;
A
#
# COMPACT_ATOMS: atom_id res chain seq x y z
N MET A 1 -19.08 6.62 6.60
CA MET A 1 -17.61 6.75 6.79
C MET A 1 -17.24 6.98 8.25
N LYS A 2 -17.72 8.04 8.93
CA LYS A 2 -17.34 8.32 10.33
C LYS A 2 -17.60 7.17 11.30
N LYS A 3 -18.78 6.52 11.22
CA LYS A 3 -19.11 5.35 12.05
C LYS A 3 -18.10 4.21 11.85
N MET A 4 -17.65 4.01 10.62
CA MET A 4 -16.67 2.97 10.26
C MET A 4 -15.22 3.34 10.64
N GLY A 5 -14.98 4.53 11.20
CA GLY A 5 -13.66 4.93 11.69
C GLY A 5 -12.72 5.51 10.62
N TYR A 6 -13.20 5.84 9.42
CA TYR A 6 -12.40 6.55 8.42
C TYR A 6 -12.18 8.01 8.83
N SER A 7 -10.98 8.53 8.59
CA SER A 7 -10.59 9.91 8.90
C SER A 7 -10.74 10.84 7.68
N HIS A 8 -10.58 10.32 6.48
CA HIS A 8 -10.66 11.06 5.23
C HIS A 8 -11.48 10.30 4.20
N ILE A 9 -11.96 11.03 3.21
CA ILE A 9 -12.54 10.51 1.98
C ILE A 9 -11.67 11.03 0.83
N GLU A 10 -11.16 10.15 -0.01
CA GLU A 10 -10.54 10.50 -1.28
C GLU A 10 -11.56 10.29 -2.40
N VAL A 11 -11.84 11.35 -3.16
CA VAL A 11 -12.81 11.33 -4.24
C VAL A 11 -12.09 11.32 -5.59
N LEU A 12 -12.55 10.47 -6.51
CA LEU A 12 -12.09 10.46 -7.89
C LEU A 12 -12.26 11.85 -8.52
N PRO A 13 -11.60 12.17 -9.65
CA PRO A 13 -11.56 13.53 -10.15
C PRO A 13 -12.93 14.18 -10.31
N LEU A 14 -13.12 15.33 -9.67
CA LEU A 14 -14.38 16.09 -9.68
C LEU A 14 -14.42 17.16 -10.79
N SER A 15 -13.34 17.37 -11.52
CA SER A 15 -13.30 18.29 -12.66
C SER A 15 -14.25 17.80 -13.76
N GLU A 16 -14.89 18.76 -14.46
CA GLU A 16 -15.81 18.42 -15.56
C GLU A 16 -15.10 17.69 -16.69
N HIS A 17 -15.73 16.63 -17.19
CA HIS A 17 -15.19 15.72 -18.19
C HIS A 17 -16.30 15.20 -19.12
N PRO A 18 -16.01 14.91 -20.42
CA PRO A 18 -17.03 14.56 -21.39
C PRO A 18 -17.49 13.10 -21.31
N PHE A 19 -16.65 12.19 -20.78
CA PHE A 19 -16.87 10.75 -20.84
C PHE A 19 -16.92 10.13 -19.44
N ASP A 20 -18.08 9.58 -19.05
CA ASP A 20 -18.29 8.96 -17.74
C ASP A 20 -17.34 7.79 -17.48
N GLY A 21 -17.04 6.99 -18.51
CA GLY A 21 -16.12 5.86 -18.41
C GLY A 21 -14.66 6.24 -18.21
N SER A 22 -14.31 7.52 -18.22
CA SER A 22 -12.99 8.01 -17.82
C SER A 22 -12.85 8.17 -16.30
N TRP A 23 -13.96 8.04 -15.55
CA TRP A 23 -14.02 8.25 -14.10
C TRP A 23 -13.54 9.63 -13.64
N GLY A 24 -13.47 10.60 -14.57
CA GLY A 24 -12.96 11.94 -14.36
C GLY A 24 -11.48 12.15 -14.74
N TYR A 25 -10.75 11.09 -15.12
CA TYR A 25 -9.33 11.19 -15.49
C TYR A 25 -9.06 11.77 -16.89
N GLN A 26 -10.10 12.13 -17.62
CA GLN A 26 -9.99 12.86 -18.90
C GLN A 26 -10.71 14.21 -18.81
N PRO A 27 -10.23 15.15 -17.97
CA PRO A 27 -10.91 16.41 -17.73
C PRO A 27 -10.83 17.35 -18.93
N THR A 28 -11.84 18.23 -19.04
CA THR A 28 -11.87 19.38 -19.94
C THR A 28 -12.10 20.68 -19.20
N GLY A 29 -12.90 20.65 -18.13
CA GLY A 29 -13.25 21.82 -17.32
C GLY A 29 -12.49 21.88 -16.01
N TYR A 30 -11.23 22.28 -16.03
CA TYR A 30 -10.37 22.27 -14.84
C TYR A 30 -10.90 23.11 -13.66
N PHE A 31 -11.55 24.24 -13.95
CA PHE A 31 -12.13 25.14 -12.94
C PHE A 31 -13.64 24.96 -12.76
N ALA A 32 -14.19 23.84 -13.18
CA ALA A 32 -15.59 23.53 -13.05
C ALA A 32 -15.77 22.15 -12.39
N PRO A 33 -16.47 22.04 -11.26
CA PRO A 33 -16.90 20.73 -10.76
C PRO A 33 -17.88 20.12 -11.74
N THR A 34 -17.78 18.80 -11.91
CA THR A 34 -18.68 18.09 -12.82
C THR A 34 -20.14 18.27 -12.42
N SER A 35 -21.00 18.52 -13.40
CA SER A 35 -22.45 18.68 -13.20
C SER A 35 -23.19 17.37 -12.91
N ARG A 36 -22.51 16.22 -13.02
CA ARG A 36 -23.12 14.88 -12.84
C ARG A 36 -23.69 14.64 -11.46
N TYR A 37 -23.08 15.22 -10.44
CA TYR A 37 -23.40 14.95 -9.03
C TYR A 37 -24.07 16.13 -8.34
N GLY A 38 -24.36 17.19 -9.06
CA GLY A 38 -24.98 18.40 -8.53
C GLY A 38 -24.30 19.68 -9.01
N ASN A 39 -24.60 20.77 -8.33
CA ASN A 39 -24.03 22.08 -8.61
C ASN A 39 -22.86 22.42 -7.66
N PRO A 40 -22.08 23.49 -7.93
CA PRO A 40 -20.95 23.89 -7.10
C PRO A 40 -21.29 24.09 -5.62
N GLN A 41 -22.46 24.65 -5.30
CA GLN A 41 -22.91 24.87 -3.92
C GLN A 41 -23.19 23.56 -3.19
N GLN A 42 -23.65 22.54 -3.91
CA GLN A 42 -23.85 21.20 -3.33
C GLN A 42 -22.52 20.50 -3.04
N LEU A 43 -21.49 20.71 -3.87
CA LEU A 43 -20.14 20.25 -3.55
C LEU A 43 -19.57 20.96 -2.32
N MET A 44 -19.72 22.28 -2.21
CA MET A 44 -19.34 23.03 -1.00
C MET A 44 -20.06 22.49 0.24
N HIS A 45 -21.38 22.21 0.12
CA HIS A 45 -22.16 21.61 1.21
C HIS A 45 -21.66 20.20 1.58
N PHE A 46 -21.28 19.40 0.61
CA PHE A 46 -20.71 18.06 0.86
C PHE A 46 -19.42 18.15 1.68
N VAL A 47 -18.49 19.02 1.29
CA VAL A 47 -17.22 19.22 2.01
C VAL A 47 -17.50 19.75 3.43
N ASP A 48 -18.36 20.75 3.58
CA ASP A 48 -18.77 21.28 4.89
C ASP A 48 -19.40 20.20 5.79
N ALA A 49 -20.22 19.33 5.23
CA ALA A 49 -20.81 18.20 5.96
C ALA A 49 -19.76 17.17 6.41
N CYS A 50 -18.76 16.89 5.55
CA CYS A 50 -17.62 16.06 5.91
C CYS A 50 -16.82 16.66 7.07
N HIS A 51 -16.50 17.96 7.00
CA HIS A 51 -15.78 18.68 8.05
C HIS A 51 -16.55 18.69 9.38
N LYS A 52 -17.85 18.94 9.35
CA LYS A 52 -18.72 18.84 10.54
C LYS A 52 -18.72 17.45 11.17
N ALA A 53 -18.56 16.41 10.35
CA ALA A 53 -18.41 15.04 10.83
C ALA A 53 -16.96 14.71 11.28
N GLY A 54 -16.00 15.64 11.12
CA GLY A 54 -14.59 15.42 11.39
C GLY A 54 -13.95 14.45 10.38
N ILE A 55 -14.31 14.60 9.10
CA ILE A 55 -13.75 13.85 7.96
C ILE A 55 -13.13 14.86 7.01
N GLY A 56 -11.84 14.69 6.69
CA GLY A 56 -11.17 15.45 5.65
C GLY A 56 -11.54 14.94 4.25
N VAL A 57 -11.43 15.82 3.26
CA VAL A 57 -11.72 15.50 1.85
C VAL A 57 -10.46 15.67 1.00
N ILE A 58 -10.04 14.61 0.37
CA ILE A 58 -8.92 14.58 -0.59
C ILE A 58 -9.53 14.49 -1.99
N MET A 59 -9.02 15.29 -2.92
CA MET A 59 -9.45 15.27 -4.31
C MET A 59 -8.35 14.70 -5.21
N ASP A 60 -8.75 13.82 -6.10
CA ASP A 60 -7.90 13.33 -7.18
C ASP A 60 -7.78 14.41 -8.27
N TRP A 61 -6.56 14.78 -8.64
CA TRP A 61 -6.27 15.86 -9.56
C TRP A 61 -5.36 15.40 -10.69
N VAL A 62 -5.73 15.75 -11.93
CA VAL A 62 -5.09 15.25 -13.16
C VAL A 62 -4.33 16.35 -13.88
N PRO A 63 -3.13 16.76 -13.44
CA PRO A 63 -2.32 17.76 -14.13
C PRO A 63 -1.46 17.19 -15.25
N GLY A 64 -1.47 15.88 -15.49
CA GLY A 64 -0.66 15.21 -16.50
C GLY A 64 -1.16 15.42 -17.92
N GLY A 65 -2.45 15.62 -18.11
CA GLY A 65 -3.03 15.79 -19.44
C GLY A 65 -4.53 16.01 -19.43
N PHE A 66 -5.10 16.29 -20.57
CA PHE A 66 -6.51 16.60 -20.77
C PHE A 66 -7.10 15.92 -22.02
N CYS A 67 -8.43 15.88 -22.10
CA CYS A 67 -9.15 15.24 -23.18
C CYS A 67 -8.93 15.95 -24.53
N ALA A 68 -8.79 15.16 -25.60
CA ALA A 68 -8.55 15.65 -26.96
C ALA A 68 -9.82 16.13 -27.68
N ASP A 69 -10.76 16.76 -26.96
CA ASP A 69 -12.03 17.25 -27.51
C ASP A 69 -11.93 18.66 -28.07
N ALA A 70 -12.50 18.87 -29.26
CA ALA A 70 -12.44 20.14 -29.99
C ALA A 70 -13.13 21.31 -29.28
N HIS A 71 -14.03 21.04 -28.31
CA HIS A 71 -14.70 22.07 -27.50
C HIS A 71 -13.97 22.36 -26.18
N GLY A 72 -12.87 21.63 -25.88
CA GLY A 72 -12.07 21.78 -24.67
C GLY A 72 -10.81 22.62 -24.89
N LEU A 73 -9.71 22.21 -24.26
CA LEU A 73 -8.43 22.93 -24.34
C LEU A 73 -7.61 22.58 -25.57
N ALA A 74 -7.90 21.45 -26.25
CA ALA A 74 -7.13 20.99 -27.39
C ALA A 74 -7.17 22.00 -28.55
N THR A 75 -6.01 22.43 -29.01
CA THR A 75 -5.87 23.46 -30.03
C THR A 75 -6.77 24.67 -29.81
N PHE A 76 -6.78 25.20 -28.59
CA PHE A 76 -7.78 26.15 -28.07
C PHE A 76 -8.00 27.38 -28.96
N ASN A 77 -6.95 27.92 -29.54
CA ASN A 77 -7.01 29.06 -30.46
C ASN A 77 -6.67 28.68 -31.91
N GLY A 78 -6.73 27.38 -32.27
CA GLY A 78 -6.31 26.82 -33.53
C GLY A 78 -4.85 26.33 -33.53
N GLU A 79 -4.12 26.53 -32.45
CA GLU A 79 -2.76 26.05 -32.22
C GLU A 79 -2.67 25.30 -30.90
N MET A 80 -1.60 24.51 -30.70
CA MET A 80 -1.29 23.85 -29.43
C MET A 80 -0.87 24.87 -28.37
N LEU A 81 -1.82 25.41 -27.62
CA LEU A 81 -1.59 26.43 -26.61
C LEU A 81 -1.19 25.85 -25.27
N TYR A 82 -1.84 24.79 -24.83
CA TYR A 82 -1.63 24.12 -23.54
C TYR A 82 -0.76 22.89 -23.65
N GLU A 83 -0.81 22.23 -24.79
CA GLU A 83 -0.23 20.92 -25.05
C GLU A 83 1.00 20.98 -25.95
N HIS A 84 1.77 19.87 -25.94
CA HIS A 84 2.87 19.67 -26.90
C HIS A 84 2.80 18.31 -27.61
N GLU A 85 2.09 17.31 -27.06
CA GLU A 85 1.96 15.97 -27.67
C GLU A 85 0.76 15.21 -27.12
N ILE A 86 0.43 14.09 -27.78
CA ILE A 86 -0.59 13.14 -27.33
C ILE A 86 0.07 12.02 -26.53
N HIS A 87 -0.53 11.63 -25.41
CA HIS A 87 -0.06 10.53 -24.59
C HIS A 87 -0.22 9.19 -25.34
N PRO A 88 0.86 8.36 -25.49
CA PRO A 88 0.82 7.18 -26.36
C PRO A 88 -0.20 6.11 -25.94
N ASN A 89 -0.47 5.99 -24.64
CA ASN A 89 -1.34 4.94 -24.11
C ASN A 89 -2.78 5.43 -23.85
N TRP A 90 -2.97 6.71 -23.47
CA TRP A 90 -4.25 7.24 -23.00
C TRP A 90 -4.99 8.09 -24.02
N GLY A 91 -4.29 8.54 -25.08
CA GLY A 91 -4.86 9.40 -26.11
C GLY A 91 -5.22 10.81 -25.63
N THR A 92 -4.82 11.19 -24.43
CA THR A 92 -4.96 12.54 -23.88
C THR A 92 -3.83 13.44 -24.38
N HIS A 93 -4.08 14.74 -24.45
CA HIS A 93 -3.01 15.72 -24.69
C HIS A 93 -2.18 15.91 -23.43
N LYS A 94 -0.84 15.93 -23.56
CA LYS A 94 0.08 16.24 -22.46
C LYS A 94 0.29 17.75 -22.37
N PHE A 95 0.29 18.29 -21.16
CA PHE A 95 0.61 19.70 -20.94
C PHE A 95 2.07 20.03 -21.26
N ASP A 96 2.29 21.24 -21.81
CA ASP A 96 3.62 21.80 -22.04
C ASP A 96 4.08 22.61 -20.82
N TYR A 97 4.73 21.93 -19.88
CA TYR A 97 5.21 22.55 -18.62
C TYR A 97 6.36 23.55 -18.85
N SER A 98 6.95 23.64 -20.05
CA SER A 98 7.96 24.64 -20.38
C SER A 98 7.36 26.05 -20.47
N ARG A 99 6.03 26.14 -20.68
CA ARG A 99 5.29 27.42 -20.80
C ARG A 99 4.88 27.93 -19.41
N PRO A 100 5.33 29.14 -19.00
CA PRO A 100 4.95 29.72 -17.72
C PRO A 100 3.42 29.87 -17.54
N GLN A 101 2.70 30.15 -18.64
CA GLN A 101 1.24 30.31 -18.63
C GLN A 101 0.54 28.99 -18.30
N VAL A 102 1.03 27.87 -18.83
CA VAL A 102 0.50 26.53 -18.53
C VAL A 102 0.74 26.17 -17.06
N ARG A 103 1.96 26.42 -16.56
CA ARG A 103 2.25 26.23 -15.13
C ARG A 103 1.37 27.11 -14.26
N SER A 104 1.21 28.40 -14.59
CA SER A 104 0.32 29.31 -13.87
C SER A 104 -1.13 28.80 -13.86
N PHE A 105 -1.64 28.34 -15.01
CA PHE A 105 -2.98 27.76 -15.13
C PHE A 105 -3.16 26.57 -14.17
N LEU A 106 -2.22 25.61 -14.16
CA LEU A 106 -2.31 24.41 -13.34
C LEU A 106 -2.13 24.70 -11.83
N VAL A 107 -1.15 25.54 -11.45
CA VAL A 107 -0.96 25.95 -10.06
C VAL A 107 -2.20 26.68 -9.53
N SER A 108 -2.74 27.61 -10.33
CA SER A 108 -3.98 28.32 -9.96
C SER A 108 -5.18 27.37 -9.86
N ASN A 109 -5.19 26.30 -10.65
CA ASN A 109 -6.24 25.30 -10.58
C ASN A 109 -6.16 24.46 -9.28
N ALA A 110 -4.97 24.04 -8.86
CA ALA A 110 -4.82 23.36 -7.57
C ALA A 110 -5.26 24.25 -6.41
N LEU A 111 -4.84 25.52 -6.41
CA LEU A 111 -5.27 26.51 -5.40
C LEU A 111 -6.79 26.73 -5.43
N TYR A 112 -7.40 26.81 -6.61
CA TYR A 112 -8.84 27.00 -6.77
C TYR A 112 -9.65 25.92 -6.03
N TRP A 113 -9.26 24.65 -6.12
CA TRP A 113 -9.95 23.58 -5.43
C TRP A 113 -9.81 23.69 -3.90
N VAL A 114 -8.63 24.08 -3.43
CA VAL A 114 -8.39 24.29 -1.99
C VAL A 114 -9.13 25.53 -1.47
N GLU A 115 -9.00 26.67 -2.12
CA GLU A 115 -9.55 27.94 -1.64
C GLU A 115 -11.06 28.05 -1.81
N THR A 116 -11.62 27.47 -2.89
CA THR A 116 -13.05 27.57 -3.19
C THR A 116 -13.87 26.47 -2.51
N TYR A 117 -13.34 25.24 -2.47
CA TYR A 117 -14.08 24.09 -1.96
C TYR A 117 -13.52 23.56 -0.63
N HIS A 118 -12.46 24.15 -0.11
CA HIS A 118 -11.82 23.76 1.15
C HIS A 118 -11.40 22.29 1.19
N ILE A 119 -10.80 21.81 0.09
CA ILE A 119 -10.24 20.47 -0.02
C ILE A 119 -9.01 20.37 0.89
N ASP A 120 -8.91 19.29 1.69
CA ASP A 120 -7.88 19.08 2.70
C ASP A 120 -6.63 18.38 2.13
N GLY A 121 -6.73 17.83 0.93
CA GLY A 121 -5.61 17.18 0.25
C GLY A 121 -5.84 17.00 -1.23
N ILE A 122 -4.75 16.95 -1.97
CA ILE A 122 -4.73 16.69 -3.42
C ILE A 122 -3.88 15.44 -3.68
N ARG A 123 -4.50 14.44 -4.30
CA ARG A 123 -3.76 13.32 -4.90
C ARG A 123 -3.48 13.67 -6.35
N MET A 124 -2.20 13.79 -6.71
CA MET A 124 -1.77 14.07 -8.07
C MET A 124 -1.65 12.76 -8.84
N ASP A 125 -2.48 12.62 -9.88
CA ASP A 125 -2.55 11.44 -10.74
C ASP A 125 -1.40 11.39 -11.74
N GLY A 126 -0.90 10.18 -12.03
CA GLY A 126 -0.01 9.91 -13.14
C GLY A 126 1.34 10.62 -13.07
N VAL A 127 1.88 10.87 -11.89
CA VAL A 127 3.14 11.62 -11.69
C VAL A 127 4.29 10.97 -12.48
N SER A 128 4.36 9.64 -12.55
CA SER A 128 5.36 8.93 -13.36
C SER A 128 5.32 9.35 -14.83
N SER A 129 4.12 9.49 -15.40
CA SER A 129 3.94 9.88 -16.80
C SER A 129 4.37 11.31 -17.10
N MET A 130 4.36 12.16 -16.07
CA MET A 130 4.85 13.54 -16.15
C MET A 130 6.37 13.61 -16.06
N LEU A 131 6.95 12.85 -15.11
CA LEU A 131 8.38 12.86 -14.78
C LEU A 131 9.25 12.25 -15.88
N TYR A 132 8.76 11.21 -16.57
CA TYR A 132 9.54 10.50 -17.58
C TYR A 132 9.09 10.84 -19.00
N MET A 133 10.00 11.43 -19.79
CA MET A 133 9.74 11.78 -21.21
C MET A 133 9.33 10.56 -22.05
N ASN A 134 9.81 9.38 -21.66
CA ASN A 134 9.62 8.12 -22.38
C ASN A 134 8.61 7.20 -21.72
N PHE A 135 7.76 7.70 -20.81
CA PHE A 135 6.72 6.89 -20.19
C PHE A 135 5.76 6.32 -21.25
N GLY A 136 5.63 4.98 -21.26
CA GLY A 136 4.80 4.27 -22.24
C GLY A 136 5.44 4.14 -23.65
N ILE A 137 6.70 4.52 -23.85
CA ILE A 137 7.45 4.36 -25.10
C ILE A 137 8.37 3.15 -25.00
N ASP A 138 7.96 2.05 -25.64
CA ASP A 138 8.72 0.79 -25.65
C ASP A 138 9.82 0.75 -26.71
N ASP A 139 9.65 1.48 -27.84
CA ASP A 139 10.59 1.50 -28.94
C ASP A 139 11.82 2.37 -28.61
N PRO A 140 13.03 1.79 -28.49
CA PRO A 140 14.23 2.54 -28.17
C PRO A 140 14.56 3.66 -29.18
N SER A 141 14.12 3.52 -30.45
CA SER A 141 14.37 4.51 -31.51
C SER A 141 13.53 5.79 -31.34
N GLN A 142 12.45 5.74 -30.56
CA GLN A 142 11.56 6.85 -30.27
C GLN A 142 11.90 7.54 -28.94
N LYS A 143 12.83 6.98 -28.15
CA LYS A 143 13.22 7.56 -26.88
C LYS A 143 13.91 8.91 -27.04
N ARG A 144 13.52 9.83 -26.17
CA ARG A 144 14.08 11.19 -26.08
C ARG A 144 14.82 11.36 -24.76
N PHE A 145 15.82 12.23 -24.79
CA PHE A 145 16.62 12.55 -23.63
C PHE A 145 16.68 14.06 -23.46
N ASN A 146 16.71 14.50 -22.22
CA ASN A 146 16.88 15.91 -21.90
C ASN A 146 18.33 16.37 -22.15
N LYS A 147 18.59 17.67 -21.92
CA LYS A 147 19.92 18.27 -22.08
C LYS A 147 21.03 17.69 -21.18
N LEU A 148 20.64 16.91 -20.16
CA LEU A 148 21.57 16.22 -19.24
C LEU A 148 21.79 14.75 -19.65
N GLY A 149 21.14 14.27 -20.72
CA GLY A 149 21.22 12.90 -21.20
C GLY A 149 20.38 11.90 -20.38
N THR A 150 19.41 12.38 -19.60
CA THR A 150 18.48 11.55 -18.81
C THR A 150 17.08 11.53 -19.43
N GLU A 151 16.23 10.58 -18.98
CA GLU A 151 14.83 10.47 -19.41
C GLU A 151 13.89 11.41 -18.62
N GLU A 152 14.41 12.21 -17.69
CA GLU A 152 13.62 13.14 -16.88
C GLU A 152 13.04 14.27 -17.73
N ASN A 153 11.75 14.57 -17.53
CA ASN A 153 11.14 15.82 -17.98
C ASN A 153 11.43 16.92 -16.96
N LEU A 154 12.48 17.71 -17.23
CA LEU A 154 12.95 18.76 -16.31
C LEU A 154 11.90 19.85 -16.07
N ASP A 155 11.05 20.15 -17.05
CA ASP A 155 9.99 21.16 -16.92
C ASP A 155 8.84 20.63 -16.07
N ALA A 156 8.49 19.35 -16.20
CA ALA A 156 7.48 18.72 -15.37
C ALA A 156 7.94 18.60 -13.91
N SER A 157 9.18 18.17 -13.65
CA SER A 157 9.71 18.10 -12.28
C SER A 157 9.82 19.49 -11.64
N ALA A 158 10.17 20.51 -12.40
CA ALA A 158 10.14 21.91 -11.94
C ALA A 158 8.71 22.40 -11.63
N PHE A 159 7.73 22.05 -12.47
CA PHE A 159 6.31 22.36 -12.23
C PHE A 159 5.80 21.70 -10.96
N ILE A 160 6.09 20.41 -10.74
CA ILE A 160 5.67 19.67 -9.53
C ILE A 160 6.24 20.32 -8.28
N ARG A 161 7.55 20.63 -8.26
CA ARG A 161 8.19 21.34 -7.15
C ARG A 161 7.55 22.70 -6.90
N GLN A 162 7.30 23.47 -7.97
CA GLN A 162 6.62 24.76 -7.86
C GLN A 162 5.23 24.63 -7.25
N THR A 163 4.43 23.66 -7.70
CA THR A 163 3.08 23.43 -7.19
C THR A 163 3.11 23.07 -5.69
N ASN A 164 3.96 22.11 -5.30
CA ASN A 164 4.06 21.66 -3.92
C ASN A 164 4.62 22.76 -2.99
N THR A 165 5.61 23.53 -3.45
CA THR A 165 6.13 24.68 -2.70
C THR A 165 5.06 25.75 -2.51
N THR A 166 4.36 26.14 -3.58
CA THR A 166 3.29 27.15 -3.51
C THR A 166 2.18 26.69 -2.57
N MET A 167 1.77 25.43 -2.66
CA MET A 167 0.77 24.87 -1.75
C MET A 167 1.24 24.91 -0.29
N GLY A 168 2.45 24.48 -0.01
CA GLY A 168 3.03 24.48 1.34
C GLY A 168 3.20 25.87 1.94
N GLU A 169 3.48 26.89 1.10
CA GLU A 169 3.59 28.29 1.53
C GLU A 169 2.24 28.94 1.85
N LEU A 170 1.22 28.65 1.04
CA LEU A 170 -0.10 29.28 1.16
C LEU A 170 -1.07 28.47 2.02
N HIS A 171 -1.00 27.15 1.97
CA HIS A 171 -1.91 26.20 2.61
C HIS A 171 -1.13 25.04 3.23
N PRO A 172 -0.34 25.26 4.29
CA PRO A 172 0.55 24.24 4.88
C PRO A 172 -0.18 23.03 5.47
N ASP A 173 -1.49 23.15 5.70
CA ASP A 173 -2.34 22.06 6.23
C ASP A 173 -2.90 21.15 5.13
N VAL A 174 -2.70 21.49 3.85
CA VAL A 174 -3.19 20.69 2.72
C VAL A 174 -2.18 19.60 2.35
N MET A 175 -2.65 18.35 2.32
CA MET A 175 -1.82 17.21 1.94
C MET A 175 -1.61 17.15 0.43
N MET A 176 -0.34 17.01 0.00
CA MET A 176 0.01 16.72 -1.39
C MET A 176 0.46 15.26 -1.48
N ILE A 177 -0.24 14.45 -2.28
CA ILE A 177 -0.06 13.00 -2.39
C ILE A 177 0.29 12.65 -3.84
N ALA A 178 1.36 11.87 -4.06
CA ALA A 178 1.76 11.45 -5.40
C ALA A 178 1.26 10.04 -5.73
N GLU A 179 0.61 9.87 -6.88
CA GLU A 179 0.57 8.57 -7.54
C GLU A 179 1.79 8.48 -8.46
N GLU A 180 2.85 7.92 -7.92
CA GLU A 180 4.12 7.73 -8.62
C GLU A 180 4.54 6.25 -8.47
N SER A 181 4.49 5.50 -9.56
CA SER A 181 4.60 4.03 -9.59
C SER A 181 6.02 3.51 -9.85
N THR A 182 7.01 4.41 -9.95
CA THR A 182 8.39 4.05 -10.26
C THR A 182 9.31 4.18 -9.05
N ALA A 183 10.59 3.93 -9.26
CA ALA A 183 11.63 4.13 -8.26
C ALA A 183 12.22 5.56 -8.30
N TRP A 184 11.43 6.57 -8.67
CA TRP A 184 11.88 7.97 -8.61
C TRP A 184 12.24 8.33 -7.17
N PRO A 185 13.44 8.89 -6.94
CA PRO A 185 13.91 9.15 -5.58
C PRO A 185 13.34 10.46 -5.01
N LEU A 186 13.25 10.53 -3.68
CA LEU A 186 12.95 11.75 -2.92
C LEU A 186 11.62 12.40 -3.30
N VAL A 187 10.60 11.59 -3.61
CA VAL A 187 9.26 12.11 -3.96
C VAL A 187 8.66 12.88 -2.78
N THR A 188 8.84 12.37 -1.56
CA THR A 188 8.27 12.95 -0.34
C THR A 188 9.28 13.78 0.48
N TYR A 189 10.39 14.15 -0.14
CA TYR A 189 11.38 15.04 0.47
C TYR A 189 11.19 16.49 0.00
N PRO A 190 11.59 17.47 0.82
CA PRO A 190 11.50 18.87 0.46
C PRO A 190 12.29 19.22 -0.82
N PRO A 191 11.83 20.22 -1.61
CA PRO A 191 12.55 20.65 -2.80
C PRO A 191 13.98 21.14 -2.55
N GLU A 192 14.24 21.76 -1.41
CA GLU A 192 15.59 22.21 -0.99
C GLU A 192 16.56 21.05 -0.78
N ASP A 193 16.07 19.86 -0.45
CA ASP A 193 16.85 18.63 -0.33
C ASP A 193 16.91 17.83 -1.65
N GLY A 194 16.39 18.43 -2.75
CA GLY A 194 16.36 17.82 -4.07
C GLY A 194 15.09 17.00 -4.34
N GLY A 195 14.15 16.97 -3.42
CA GLY A 195 12.89 16.24 -3.54
C GLY A 195 11.85 16.89 -4.42
N LEU A 196 10.68 16.26 -4.52
CA LEU A 196 9.53 16.80 -5.24
C LEU A 196 8.56 17.59 -4.36
N GLY A 197 8.64 17.46 -3.02
CA GLY A 197 7.85 18.21 -2.06
C GLY A 197 6.47 17.64 -1.77
N PHE A 198 6.18 16.40 -2.14
CA PHE A 198 4.95 15.73 -1.70
C PHE A 198 5.03 15.36 -0.21
N HIS A 199 3.88 15.29 0.44
CA HIS A 199 3.79 14.76 1.81
C HIS A 199 3.76 13.24 1.81
N PHE A 200 3.09 12.63 0.82
CA PHE A 200 2.92 11.18 0.72
C PHE A 200 3.06 10.70 -0.73
N LYS A 201 3.37 9.40 -0.85
CA LYS A 201 3.43 8.66 -2.11
C LYS A 201 2.70 7.33 -1.97
N TRP A 202 1.92 6.92 -2.98
CA TRP A 202 1.35 5.58 -3.02
C TRP A 202 2.44 4.51 -3.17
N ASP A 203 2.38 3.45 -2.35
CA ASP A 203 3.28 2.29 -2.46
C ASP A 203 2.71 1.25 -3.42
N MET A 204 2.94 1.47 -4.71
CA MET A 204 2.49 0.54 -5.76
C MET A 204 3.26 -0.78 -5.71
N GLY A 205 4.50 -0.80 -5.20
CA GLY A 205 5.30 -1.99 -5.00
C GLY A 205 4.69 -2.91 -3.94
N TRP A 206 4.41 -2.37 -2.75
CA TRP A 206 3.71 -3.09 -1.68
C TRP A 206 2.36 -3.63 -2.16
N MET A 207 1.59 -2.81 -2.86
CA MET A 207 0.27 -3.18 -3.37
C MET A 207 0.36 -4.37 -4.33
N ASN A 208 1.23 -4.29 -5.34
CA ASN A 208 1.39 -5.35 -6.34
C ASN A 208 1.86 -6.66 -5.70
N ASP A 209 2.90 -6.62 -4.87
CA ASP A 209 3.46 -7.81 -4.23
C ASP A 209 2.47 -8.44 -3.26
N THR A 210 1.79 -7.62 -2.44
CA THR A 210 0.79 -8.10 -1.48
C THR A 210 -0.41 -8.76 -2.18
N LEU A 211 -0.96 -8.12 -3.22
CA LEU A 211 -2.10 -8.69 -3.95
C LEU A 211 -1.70 -9.96 -4.71
N HIS A 212 -0.49 -10.02 -5.28
CA HIS A 212 0.03 -11.23 -5.92
C HIS A 212 0.17 -12.38 -4.90
N TYR A 213 0.73 -12.10 -3.73
CA TYR A 213 0.82 -13.09 -2.65
C TYR A 213 -0.55 -13.58 -2.20
N MET A 214 -1.49 -12.67 -1.96
CA MET A 214 -2.83 -13.02 -1.45
C MET A 214 -3.64 -13.85 -2.43
N GLN A 215 -3.50 -13.65 -3.75
CA GLN A 215 -4.15 -14.48 -4.77
C GLN A 215 -3.44 -15.83 -5.01
N THR A 216 -2.20 -15.98 -4.51
CA THR A 216 -1.47 -17.25 -4.59
C THR A 216 -2.14 -18.31 -3.73
N ASP A 217 -2.41 -19.50 -4.32
CA ASP A 217 -3.00 -20.61 -3.58
C ASP A 217 -2.07 -21.11 -2.46
N PHE A 218 -2.66 -21.58 -1.38
CA PHE A 218 -2.00 -21.83 -0.10
C PHE A 218 -0.73 -22.70 -0.20
N PRO A 219 -0.68 -23.81 -0.99
CA PRO A 219 0.52 -24.63 -1.10
C PRO A 219 1.73 -23.89 -1.73
N TRP A 220 1.48 -22.81 -2.46
CA TRP A 220 2.53 -22.04 -3.15
C TRP A 220 2.98 -20.79 -2.39
N ARG A 221 2.28 -20.43 -1.32
CA ARG A 221 2.63 -19.25 -0.47
C ARG A 221 4.03 -19.31 0.12
N PRO A 222 4.54 -20.48 0.61
CA PRO A 222 5.91 -20.57 1.10
C PRO A 222 6.95 -20.10 0.09
N GLY A 223 6.82 -20.48 -1.19
CA GLY A 223 7.73 -20.06 -2.26
C GLY A 223 7.64 -18.58 -2.64
N ASN A 224 6.56 -17.91 -2.26
CA ASN A 224 6.27 -16.50 -2.53
C ASN A 224 6.33 -15.59 -1.28
N HIS A 225 6.78 -16.13 -0.15
CA HIS A 225 6.76 -15.46 1.15
C HIS A 225 7.44 -14.07 1.15
N ARG A 226 8.50 -13.91 0.38
CA ARG A 226 9.21 -12.63 0.26
C ARG A 226 8.37 -11.49 -0.30
N MET A 227 7.30 -11.76 -1.02
CA MET A 227 6.39 -10.72 -1.52
C MET A 227 5.71 -9.96 -0.37
N ILE A 228 5.51 -10.62 0.78
CA ILE A 228 4.95 -9.96 1.97
C ILE A 228 5.99 -9.13 2.74
N THR A 229 7.28 -9.46 2.62
CA THR A 229 8.31 -8.84 3.46
C THR A 229 9.24 -7.91 2.71
N PHE A 230 9.27 -7.97 1.38
CA PHE A 230 10.23 -7.23 0.55
C PHE A 230 10.08 -5.71 0.67
N SER A 231 8.86 -5.19 0.77
CA SER A 231 8.60 -3.75 0.85
C SER A 231 9.34 -3.06 2.01
N THR A 232 9.65 -3.78 3.09
CA THR A 232 10.39 -3.22 4.22
C THR A 232 11.83 -2.79 3.88
N MET A 233 12.37 -3.25 2.75
CA MET A 233 13.67 -2.81 2.26
C MET A 233 13.69 -1.33 1.84
N TYR A 234 12.53 -0.76 1.51
CA TYR A 234 12.42 0.62 1.02
C TYR A 234 11.32 1.44 1.72
N GLN A 235 10.49 0.83 2.55
CA GLN A 235 9.28 1.47 3.11
C GLN A 235 9.52 2.76 3.92
N PHE A 236 10.76 3.01 4.38
CA PHE A 236 11.15 4.21 5.11
C PHE A 236 11.95 5.19 4.24
N ASN A 237 12.07 4.94 2.93
CA ASN A 237 12.71 5.88 2.00
C ASN A 237 11.76 7.00 1.59
N GLU A 238 10.45 6.80 1.73
CA GLU A 238 9.39 7.75 1.41
C GLU A 238 8.27 7.64 2.45
N ASN A 239 7.40 8.64 2.52
CA ASN A 239 6.18 8.58 3.32
C ASN A 239 5.09 7.84 2.51
N PHE A 240 5.07 6.53 2.60
CA PHE A 240 4.19 5.71 1.79
C PHE A 240 2.76 5.62 2.33
N VAL A 241 1.78 5.64 1.41
CA VAL A 241 0.40 5.20 1.62
C VAL A 241 0.24 3.83 0.97
N LEU A 242 -0.34 2.87 1.67
CA LEU A 242 -0.59 1.51 1.19
C LEU A 242 -1.95 1.47 0.47
N PRO A 243 -1.98 1.52 -0.89
CA PRO A 243 -3.23 1.68 -1.62
C PRO A 243 -3.86 0.33 -1.93
N LEU A 244 -5.13 0.17 -1.57
CA LEU A 244 -6.05 -0.80 -2.18
C LEU A 244 -7.10 0.01 -2.94
N SER A 245 -6.68 0.60 -4.05
CA SER A 245 -7.40 1.64 -4.80
C SER A 245 -8.45 1.06 -5.77
N HIS A 246 -9.15 1.97 -6.45
CA HIS A 246 -10.09 1.65 -7.53
C HIS A 246 -9.44 0.87 -8.67
N ASP A 247 -8.20 1.16 -9.02
CA ASP A 247 -7.47 0.52 -10.12
C ASP A 247 -7.30 -0.99 -9.92
N GLU A 248 -7.35 -1.46 -8.68
CA GLU A 248 -7.12 -2.85 -8.36
C GLU A 248 -8.39 -3.72 -8.41
N VAL A 249 -9.55 -3.11 -8.61
CA VAL A 249 -10.85 -3.80 -8.60
C VAL A 249 -11.67 -3.55 -9.88
N VAL A 250 -10.99 -3.32 -11.02
CA VAL A 250 -11.57 -3.00 -12.33
C VAL A 250 -10.83 -3.72 -13.45
N ASN A 251 -11.40 -3.66 -14.66
CA ASN A 251 -10.75 -4.04 -15.93
C ASN A 251 -10.26 -5.49 -15.98
N GLY A 252 -10.97 -6.43 -15.36
CA GLY A 252 -10.63 -7.85 -15.35
C GLY A 252 -9.58 -8.24 -14.32
N LYS A 253 -9.24 -7.33 -13.39
CA LYS A 253 -8.32 -7.61 -12.26
C LYS A 253 -8.98 -8.39 -11.13
N CYS A 254 -10.29 -8.55 -11.14
CA CYS A 254 -11.16 -9.10 -10.10
C CYS A 254 -11.37 -8.16 -8.89
N SER A 255 -12.46 -8.36 -8.15
CA SER A 255 -12.61 -7.73 -6.83
C SER A 255 -11.63 -8.34 -5.82
N LEU A 256 -11.34 -7.65 -4.70
CA LEU A 256 -10.38 -8.18 -3.72
C LEU A 256 -10.77 -9.56 -3.19
N ILE A 257 -12.06 -9.78 -2.89
CA ILE A 257 -12.51 -11.07 -2.35
C ILE A 257 -12.37 -12.20 -3.39
N THR A 258 -12.63 -11.92 -4.68
CA THR A 258 -12.53 -12.95 -5.72
C THR A 258 -11.10 -13.32 -6.09
N ARG A 259 -10.12 -12.52 -5.68
CA ARG A 259 -8.69 -12.88 -5.74
C ARG A 259 -8.30 -13.89 -4.68
N MET A 260 -9.04 -13.99 -3.55
CA MET A 260 -8.70 -14.88 -2.45
C MET A 260 -8.99 -16.33 -2.83
N PRO A 261 -8.01 -17.25 -2.67
CA PRO A 261 -8.22 -18.67 -2.98
C PRO A 261 -9.10 -19.36 -1.94
N GLY A 262 -9.67 -20.50 -2.35
CA GLY A 262 -10.44 -21.39 -1.51
C GLY A 262 -11.96 -21.19 -1.60
N ASP A 263 -12.66 -21.76 -0.63
CA ASP A 263 -14.13 -21.62 -0.49
C ASP A 263 -14.51 -20.23 0.07
N GLN A 264 -15.79 -19.96 0.17
CA GLN A 264 -16.30 -18.66 0.64
C GLN A 264 -15.73 -18.27 2.01
N TRP A 265 -15.67 -19.21 2.98
CA TRP A 265 -15.13 -18.89 4.29
C TRP A 265 -13.66 -18.47 4.21
N ARG A 266 -12.83 -19.20 3.41
CA ARG A 266 -11.41 -18.88 3.20
C ARG A 266 -11.23 -17.58 2.44
N GLN A 267 -12.11 -17.26 1.50
CA GLN A 267 -12.09 -15.98 0.80
C GLN A 267 -12.29 -14.80 1.77
N PHE A 268 -13.29 -14.87 2.64
CA PHE A 268 -13.50 -13.85 3.66
C PHE A 268 -12.38 -13.82 4.70
N ALA A 269 -11.87 -14.97 5.12
CA ALA A 269 -10.71 -15.03 6.03
C ALA A 269 -9.45 -14.40 5.38
N GLY A 270 -9.19 -14.69 4.10
CA GLY A 270 -8.13 -14.07 3.33
C GLY A 270 -8.29 -12.55 3.20
N LEU A 271 -9.51 -12.09 2.95
CA LEU A 271 -9.82 -10.65 2.87
C LEU A 271 -9.61 -9.96 4.22
N ARG A 272 -10.00 -10.61 5.34
CA ARG A 272 -9.70 -10.09 6.69
C ARG A 272 -8.20 -10.06 6.96
N ALA A 273 -7.46 -11.10 6.57
CA ALA A 273 -6.00 -11.15 6.73
C ALA A 273 -5.29 -10.06 5.92
N LEU A 274 -5.75 -9.77 4.69
CA LEU A 274 -5.25 -8.68 3.86
C LEU A 274 -5.46 -7.32 4.54
N ALA A 275 -6.69 -7.03 4.97
CA ALA A 275 -7.00 -5.78 5.66
C ALA A 275 -6.22 -5.65 6.99
N PHE A 276 -6.07 -6.74 7.74
CA PHE A 276 -5.27 -6.76 8.96
C PHE A 276 -3.81 -6.43 8.67
N TYR A 277 -3.23 -7.05 7.63
CA TYR A 277 -1.85 -6.78 7.22
C TYR A 277 -1.68 -5.32 6.82
N GLN A 278 -2.56 -4.77 5.98
CA GLN A 278 -2.54 -3.36 5.59
C GLN A 278 -2.59 -2.46 6.83
N MET A 279 -3.54 -2.68 7.75
CA MET A 279 -3.78 -1.79 8.90
C MET A 279 -2.68 -1.87 9.97
N THR A 280 -1.98 -2.99 10.09
CA THR A 280 -0.90 -3.17 11.07
C THR A 280 0.49 -2.87 10.52
N HIS A 281 0.68 -2.88 9.22
CA HIS A 281 1.94 -2.50 8.56
C HIS A 281 2.24 -1.00 8.75
N ALA A 282 3.49 -0.57 8.53
CA ALA A 282 3.87 0.85 8.53
C ALA A 282 3.32 1.59 7.30
N GLY A 283 3.11 2.90 7.39
CA GLY A 283 2.58 3.75 6.33
C GLY A 283 1.09 4.12 6.47
N GLY A 284 0.62 5.06 5.65
CA GLY A 284 -0.80 5.44 5.52
C GLY A 284 -1.66 4.34 4.93
N LYS A 285 -2.98 4.48 4.99
CA LYS A 285 -3.93 3.44 4.54
C LYS A 285 -4.94 4.03 3.57
N LEU A 286 -5.14 3.36 2.44
CA LEU A 286 -6.18 3.69 1.48
C LEU A 286 -6.96 2.44 1.13
N ASN A 287 -8.29 2.50 1.25
CA ASN A 287 -9.19 1.40 0.90
C ASN A 287 -10.34 1.91 0.03
N PHE A 288 -10.55 1.28 -1.12
CA PHE A 288 -11.60 1.69 -2.04
C PHE A 288 -12.98 1.15 -1.60
N MET A 289 -14.03 1.89 -1.91
CA MET A 289 -15.42 1.53 -1.60
C MET A 289 -15.81 0.16 -2.17
N GLY A 290 -16.56 -0.62 -1.38
CA GLY A 290 -16.96 -1.99 -1.72
C GLY A 290 -16.01 -3.06 -1.17
N ASN A 291 -14.73 -2.72 -0.92
CA ASN A 291 -13.79 -3.65 -0.30
C ASN A 291 -14.17 -3.95 1.16
N GLU A 292 -14.74 -2.96 1.87
CA GLU A 292 -15.17 -3.07 3.26
C GLU A 292 -16.33 -4.06 3.49
N ILE A 293 -17.05 -4.40 2.43
CA ILE A 293 -18.13 -5.39 2.47
C ILE A 293 -17.80 -6.68 1.71
N GLY A 294 -16.63 -6.76 1.07
CA GLY A 294 -16.25 -7.91 0.27
C GLY A 294 -17.13 -8.10 -0.97
N GLN A 295 -17.46 -7.03 -1.70
CA GLN A 295 -18.24 -7.10 -2.92
C GLN A 295 -17.61 -8.06 -3.93
N TYR A 296 -18.38 -9.00 -4.49
CA TYR A 296 -17.87 -10.00 -5.44
C TYR A 296 -17.61 -9.47 -6.84
N ILE A 297 -18.44 -8.54 -7.32
CA ILE A 297 -18.22 -7.93 -8.64
C ILE A 297 -17.14 -6.87 -8.58
N GLU A 298 -16.43 -6.69 -9.68
CA GLU A 298 -15.56 -5.52 -9.88
C GLU A 298 -16.38 -4.23 -9.75
N TRP A 299 -15.71 -3.15 -9.33
CA TRP A 299 -16.36 -1.84 -9.34
C TRP A 299 -16.73 -1.41 -10.75
N ARG A 300 -17.91 -0.80 -10.87
CA ARG A 300 -18.46 -0.27 -12.13
C ARG A 300 -18.99 1.13 -11.88
N TYR A 301 -18.49 2.09 -12.66
CA TYR A 301 -18.86 3.50 -12.48
C TYR A 301 -20.35 3.79 -12.71
N TYR A 302 -21.04 2.91 -13.43
CA TYR A 302 -22.47 3.03 -13.78
C TYR A 302 -23.43 2.28 -12.84
N GLU A 303 -22.89 1.61 -11.81
CA GLU A 303 -23.65 0.88 -10.80
C GLU A 303 -23.26 1.32 -9.39
N GLY A 304 -24.22 1.34 -8.46
CA GLY A 304 -23.94 1.55 -7.05
C GLY A 304 -23.23 0.35 -6.41
N ILE A 305 -22.50 0.60 -5.32
CA ILE A 305 -21.92 -0.45 -4.48
C ILE A 305 -23.05 -1.33 -3.95
N GLN A 306 -22.85 -2.64 -3.92
CA GLN A 306 -23.86 -3.64 -3.57
C GLN A 306 -24.08 -3.74 -2.05
N TYR A 307 -24.41 -2.63 -1.38
CA TYR A 307 -24.63 -2.63 0.08
C TYR A 307 -25.75 -3.54 0.56
N PHE A 308 -26.70 -3.92 -0.30
CA PHE A 308 -27.71 -4.93 0.02
C PHE A 308 -27.07 -6.26 0.48
N LEU A 309 -25.85 -6.57 0.06
CA LEU A 309 -25.14 -7.78 0.50
C LEU A 309 -24.98 -7.83 2.01
N THR A 310 -24.84 -6.68 2.68
CA THR A 310 -24.74 -6.64 4.15
C THR A 310 -26.07 -6.85 4.85
N GLU A 311 -27.18 -6.61 4.16
CA GLU A 311 -28.53 -6.84 4.68
C GLU A 311 -28.92 -8.31 4.53
N ASP A 312 -28.65 -8.90 3.36
CA ASP A 312 -29.11 -10.21 2.98
C ASP A 312 -28.15 -11.35 3.40
N PHE A 313 -26.84 -11.09 3.51
CA PHE A 313 -25.83 -12.13 3.72
C PHE A 313 -24.94 -11.85 4.93
N GLU A 314 -24.87 -12.81 5.84
CA GLU A 314 -24.13 -12.72 7.09
C GLU A 314 -22.62 -12.50 6.89
N ALA A 315 -22.01 -13.19 5.91
CA ALA A 315 -20.58 -13.09 5.65
C ALA A 315 -20.16 -11.64 5.28
N HIS A 316 -20.94 -10.96 4.45
CA HIS A 316 -20.70 -9.56 4.08
C HIS A 316 -20.95 -8.60 5.24
N ARG A 317 -21.97 -8.86 6.04
CA ARG A 317 -22.24 -8.09 7.27
C ARG A 317 -21.10 -8.21 8.27
N ASN A 318 -20.62 -9.42 8.52
CA ASN A 318 -19.51 -9.69 9.42
C ASN A 318 -18.21 -9.05 8.92
N GLN A 319 -17.99 -9.03 7.59
CA GLN A 319 -16.85 -8.31 7.00
C GLN A 319 -16.93 -6.79 7.27
N GLN A 320 -18.10 -6.18 7.13
CA GLN A 320 -18.29 -4.76 7.43
C GLN A 320 -18.06 -4.47 8.92
N VAL A 321 -18.58 -5.31 9.82
CA VAL A 321 -18.34 -5.21 11.26
C VAL A 321 -16.86 -5.35 11.58
N TYR A 322 -16.17 -6.27 10.93
CA TYR A 322 -14.73 -6.44 11.07
C TYR A 322 -13.95 -5.19 10.66
N ILE A 323 -14.21 -4.61 9.49
CA ILE A 323 -13.51 -3.40 9.02
C ILE A 323 -13.79 -2.21 9.97
N GLU A 324 -15.03 -2.06 10.44
CA GLU A 324 -15.36 -1.04 11.45
C GLU A 324 -14.54 -1.23 12.74
N ALA A 325 -14.46 -2.47 13.24
CA ALA A 325 -13.70 -2.79 14.45
C ALA A 325 -12.19 -2.57 14.26
N LEU A 326 -11.64 -2.98 13.12
CA LEU A 326 -10.22 -2.84 12.77
C LEU A 326 -9.82 -1.36 12.64
N ASN A 327 -10.60 -0.54 11.95
CA ASN A 327 -10.36 0.89 11.83
C ASN A 327 -10.40 1.59 13.20
N LYS A 328 -11.38 1.26 14.04
CA LYS A 328 -11.47 1.79 15.40
C LYS A 328 -10.31 1.35 16.28
N PHE A 329 -9.85 0.11 16.11
CA PHE A 329 -8.68 -0.39 16.81
C PHE A 329 -7.42 0.38 16.36
N TYR A 330 -7.23 0.57 15.06
CA TYR A 330 -6.13 1.37 14.52
C TYR A 330 -6.11 2.78 15.11
N ASN A 331 -7.23 3.49 15.07
CA ASN A 331 -7.33 4.87 15.56
C ASN A 331 -7.02 5.00 17.07
N LYS A 332 -7.35 3.96 17.86
CA LYS A 332 -7.13 3.96 19.32
C LYS A 332 -5.71 3.57 19.74
N ASN A 333 -4.93 2.97 18.85
CA ASN A 333 -3.61 2.45 19.18
C ASN A 333 -2.52 3.22 18.44
N ALA A 334 -1.95 4.21 19.14
CA ALA A 334 -0.93 5.12 18.60
C ALA A 334 0.29 4.39 18.04
N ALA A 335 0.66 3.23 18.60
CA ALA A 335 1.71 2.38 18.07
C ALA A 335 1.53 1.98 16.59
N LEU A 336 0.32 2.01 16.05
CA LEU A 336 0.06 1.65 14.66
C LEU A 336 0.27 2.81 13.68
N TRP A 337 0.29 4.07 14.15
CA TRP A 337 0.31 5.22 13.26
C TRP A 337 1.30 6.33 13.63
N GLN A 338 1.61 6.57 14.92
CA GLN A 338 2.49 7.68 15.32
C GLN A 338 3.86 7.63 14.64
N ARG A 339 4.49 6.44 14.62
CA ARG A 339 5.78 6.19 13.98
C ARG A 339 5.65 5.40 12.68
N GLY A 340 4.58 5.64 11.95
CA GLY A 340 4.29 4.93 10.69
C GLY A 340 5.31 5.17 9.58
N TYR A 341 6.06 6.26 9.64
CA TYR A 341 7.07 6.66 8.66
C TYR A 341 8.50 6.67 9.21
N GLN A 342 8.69 6.16 10.42
CA GLN A 342 10.00 6.09 11.09
C GLN A 342 10.41 4.63 11.26
N SER A 343 11.67 4.33 10.95
CA SER A 343 12.17 2.95 10.98
C SER A 343 12.15 2.31 12.37
N ASP A 344 12.23 3.10 13.43
CA ASP A 344 12.15 2.62 14.82
C ASP A 344 10.71 2.33 15.29
N GLY A 345 9.70 2.72 14.50
CA GLY A 345 8.29 2.36 14.71
C GLY A 345 7.91 0.95 14.27
N PHE A 346 8.81 0.23 13.59
CA PHE A 346 8.59 -1.12 13.04
C PHE A 346 9.82 -1.99 13.25
N GLU A 347 9.64 -3.22 13.70
CA GLU A 347 10.73 -4.19 13.84
C GLU A 347 10.22 -5.61 13.58
N TRP A 348 10.86 -6.32 12.66
CA TRP A 348 10.56 -7.73 12.48
C TRP A 348 10.95 -8.56 13.72
N ILE A 349 10.05 -9.46 14.14
CA ILE A 349 10.39 -10.56 15.04
C ILE A 349 10.80 -11.77 14.20
N ASP A 350 9.98 -12.11 13.22
CA ASP A 350 10.27 -13.18 12.26
C ASP A 350 9.65 -12.83 10.89
N ALA A 351 10.51 -12.52 9.93
CA ALA A 351 10.15 -12.23 8.54
C ALA A 351 10.31 -13.45 7.64
N ASP A 352 10.98 -14.50 8.10
CA ASP A 352 11.48 -15.58 7.25
C ASP A 352 10.79 -16.93 7.48
N ASN A 353 9.69 -16.98 8.25
CA ASN A 353 8.93 -18.20 8.50
C ASN A 353 8.06 -18.58 7.29
N ALA A 354 8.72 -18.80 6.16
CA ALA A 354 8.09 -19.12 4.89
C ALA A 354 7.35 -20.46 4.90
N ASP A 355 7.93 -21.48 5.52
CA ASP A 355 7.37 -22.85 5.56
C ASP A 355 5.97 -22.88 6.21
N GLN A 356 5.72 -22.00 7.16
CA GLN A 356 4.43 -21.87 7.82
C GLN A 356 3.58 -20.69 7.27
N SER A 357 4.12 -19.88 6.36
CA SER A 357 3.48 -18.67 5.84
C SER A 357 3.05 -17.71 6.97
N ILE A 358 3.91 -17.54 7.97
CA ILE A 358 3.66 -16.69 9.14
C ILE A 358 4.68 -15.54 9.16
N VAL A 359 4.21 -14.35 9.50
CA VAL A 359 5.07 -13.20 9.79
C VAL A 359 4.75 -12.64 11.17
N SER A 360 5.76 -12.09 11.84
CA SER A 360 5.57 -11.40 13.11
C SER A 360 6.49 -10.18 13.23
N PHE A 361 5.98 -9.11 13.81
CA PHE A 361 6.69 -7.85 13.96
C PHE A 361 6.17 -7.05 15.15
N VAL A 362 6.92 -6.03 15.53
CA VAL A 362 6.58 -5.08 16.59
C VAL A 362 6.19 -3.75 15.96
N ARG A 363 5.17 -3.11 16.51
CA ARG A 363 4.84 -1.71 16.24
C ARG A 363 4.99 -0.89 17.52
N ARG A 364 5.58 0.31 17.39
CA ARG A 364 5.85 1.21 18.52
C ARG A 364 5.29 2.59 18.29
N GLY A 365 4.75 3.18 19.36
CA GLY A 365 4.38 4.58 19.44
C GLY A 365 5.51 5.43 20.04
N ASP A 366 5.19 6.68 20.38
CA ASP A 366 6.12 7.58 21.06
C ASP A 366 6.27 7.24 22.54
N ASP A 367 5.21 6.71 23.16
CA ASP A 367 5.27 6.19 24.52
C ASP A 367 5.93 4.80 24.52
N PRO A 368 6.99 4.55 25.32
CA PRO A 368 7.62 3.23 25.44
C PRO A 368 6.66 2.10 25.85
N ASP A 369 5.59 2.41 26.59
CA ASP A 369 4.55 1.43 26.94
C ASP A 369 3.54 1.19 25.81
N ASP A 370 3.62 1.96 24.73
CA ASP A 370 2.76 1.78 23.56
C ASP A 370 3.46 0.95 22.48
N GLU A 371 3.63 -0.33 22.82
CA GLU A 371 4.20 -1.36 21.97
C GLU A 371 3.19 -2.46 21.73
N LEU A 372 3.04 -2.87 20.47
CA LEU A 372 2.19 -3.98 20.02
C LEU A 372 3.03 -5.04 19.32
N VAL A 373 2.77 -6.28 19.65
CA VAL A 373 3.32 -7.44 18.94
C VAL A 373 2.25 -7.96 17.98
N ILE A 374 2.59 -7.97 16.70
CA ILE A 374 1.71 -8.36 15.60
C ILE A 374 2.16 -9.71 15.06
N LEU A 375 1.21 -10.58 14.80
CA LEU A 375 1.44 -11.89 14.21
C LEU A 375 0.35 -12.19 13.20
N ILE A 376 0.74 -12.64 11.99
CA ILE A 376 -0.19 -12.96 10.91
C ILE A 376 0.13 -14.34 10.37
N ASN A 377 -0.89 -15.20 10.33
CA ASN A 377 -0.85 -16.50 9.71
C ASN A 377 -1.60 -16.45 8.37
N PHE A 378 -0.88 -16.62 7.28
CA PHE A 378 -1.45 -16.69 5.93
C PHE A 378 -1.71 -18.13 5.48
N ASP A 379 -1.48 -19.13 6.35
CA ASP A 379 -1.80 -20.54 6.09
C ASP A 379 -3.22 -20.89 6.56
N ILE A 380 -3.79 -21.93 5.98
CA ILE A 380 -5.14 -22.45 6.32
C ILE A 380 -5.18 -23.27 7.61
N ASN A 381 -4.04 -23.56 8.20
CA ASN A 381 -3.93 -24.38 9.40
C ASN A 381 -3.74 -23.51 10.65
N ALA A 382 -4.56 -23.73 11.67
CA ALA A 382 -4.31 -23.18 13.01
C ALA A 382 -3.06 -23.81 13.63
N ARG A 383 -2.41 -23.09 14.55
CA ARG A 383 -1.27 -23.57 15.34
C ARG A 383 -1.63 -23.47 16.81
N GLU A 384 -1.62 -24.61 17.54
CA GLU A 384 -2.04 -24.65 18.94
C GLU A 384 -0.96 -24.20 19.92
N ASP A 385 0.30 -24.54 19.64
CA ASP A 385 1.46 -24.31 20.52
C ASP A 385 2.56 -23.52 19.79
N PHE A 386 2.20 -22.38 19.20
CA PHE A 386 3.17 -21.55 18.48
C PHE A 386 4.02 -20.75 19.45
N ARG A 387 5.33 -20.89 19.35
CA ARG A 387 6.28 -20.13 20.17
C ARG A 387 6.70 -18.85 19.42
N LEU A 388 6.60 -17.72 20.12
CA LEU A 388 6.96 -16.40 19.63
C LEU A 388 7.92 -15.72 20.59
N GLY A 389 9.08 -15.27 20.09
CA GLY A 389 9.97 -14.36 20.82
C GLY A 389 9.31 -13.01 21.03
N VAL A 390 9.40 -12.44 22.22
CA VAL A 390 8.77 -11.14 22.52
C VAL A 390 9.80 -10.14 23.07
N PRO A 391 9.58 -8.82 22.85
CA PRO A 391 10.57 -7.79 23.20
C PRO A 391 10.84 -7.75 24.70
N GLU A 392 9.81 -7.81 25.53
CA GLU A 392 9.93 -7.62 26.96
C GLU A 392 9.40 -8.79 27.77
N TRP A 393 9.99 -8.99 28.96
CA TRP A 393 9.50 -9.95 29.93
C TRP A 393 8.21 -9.46 30.60
N GLY A 394 7.16 -10.29 30.63
CA GLY A 394 5.90 -9.95 31.25
C GLY A 394 4.77 -10.90 30.90
N TYR A 395 3.55 -10.50 31.24
CA TYR A 395 2.34 -11.13 30.76
C TYR A 395 1.83 -10.39 29.53
N TYR A 396 1.54 -11.13 28.47
CA TYR A 396 0.91 -10.62 27.26
C TYR A 396 -0.58 -10.96 27.27
N ALA A 397 -1.37 -10.17 26.55
CA ALA A 397 -2.78 -10.47 26.30
C ALA A 397 -3.14 -10.11 24.86
N GLU A 398 -4.02 -10.89 24.28
CA GLU A 398 -4.62 -10.61 22.98
C GLU A 398 -5.48 -9.34 23.07
N LYS A 399 -5.30 -8.41 22.12
CA LYS A 399 -6.02 -7.13 22.04
C LYS A 399 -6.92 -7.04 20.83
N PHE A 400 -6.58 -7.77 19.78
CA PHE A 400 -7.38 -7.90 18.58
C PHE A 400 -7.07 -9.24 17.90
N ASN A 401 -8.10 -9.87 17.35
CA ASN A 401 -7.96 -11.12 16.61
C ASN A 401 -8.97 -11.12 15.45
N SER A 402 -8.50 -11.22 14.24
CA SER A 402 -9.35 -11.19 13.04
C SER A 402 -10.17 -12.47 12.84
N ASP A 403 -9.92 -13.51 13.64
CA ASP A 403 -10.66 -14.78 13.63
C ASP A 403 -11.78 -14.85 14.68
N ALA A 404 -12.11 -13.73 15.33
CA ALA A 404 -13.24 -13.70 16.26
C ALA A 404 -14.55 -14.08 15.55
N VAL A 405 -15.42 -14.80 16.26
CA VAL A 405 -16.68 -15.32 15.71
C VAL A 405 -17.57 -14.20 15.20
N GLU A 406 -17.58 -13.04 15.86
CA GLU A 406 -18.33 -11.86 15.46
C GLU A 406 -17.92 -11.28 14.09
N PHE A 407 -16.72 -11.63 13.61
CA PHE A 407 -16.20 -11.27 12.29
C PHE A 407 -16.38 -12.40 11.25
N GLY A 408 -17.05 -13.50 11.63
CA GLY A 408 -17.17 -14.69 10.80
C GLY A 408 -15.93 -15.58 10.81
N GLY A 409 -15.08 -15.44 11.83
CA GLY A 409 -13.93 -16.29 12.06
C GLY A 409 -14.28 -17.62 12.73
N SER A 410 -13.29 -18.49 12.91
CA SER A 410 -13.44 -19.81 13.55
C SER A 410 -13.40 -19.76 15.08
N GLY A 411 -13.02 -18.63 15.69
CA GLY A 411 -12.99 -18.42 17.13
C GLY A 411 -11.75 -19.01 17.81
N VAL A 412 -10.63 -19.14 17.11
CA VAL A 412 -9.35 -19.54 17.73
C VAL A 412 -8.73 -18.31 18.39
N LEU A 413 -8.99 -18.16 19.69
CA LEU A 413 -8.60 -17.00 20.48
C LEU A 413 -7.64 -17.39 21.61
N ASN A 414 -6.90 -16.41 22.15
CA ASN A 414 -6.06 -16.54 23.33
C ASN A 414 -6.68 -15.79 24.50
N GLU A 415 -7.33 -16.53 25.39
CA GLU A 415 -7.99 -15.96 26.56
C GLU A 415 -7.00 -15.68 27.70
N GLY A 416 -7.28 -14.63 28.47
CA GLY A 416 -6.55 -14.31 29.68
C GLY A 416 -5.15 -13.71 29.45
N ARG A 417 -4.20 -14.13 30.30
CA ARG A 417 -2.81 -13.63 30.26
C ARG A 417 -1.87 -14.75 29.84
N ILE A 418 -1.05 -14.49 28.85
CA ILE A 418 -0.02 -15.39 28.34
C ILE A 418 1.29 -15.07 29.06
N PRO A 419 1.86 -15.98 29.88
CA PRO A 419 3.13 -15.73 30.57
C PRO A 419 4.33 -15.84 29.64
N CYS A 420 5.37 -15.05 29.89
CA CYS A 420 6.69 -15.29 29.30
C CYS A 420 7.36 -16.51 29.92
N GLU A 421 8.07 -17.23 29.10
CA GLU A 421 8.98 -18.32 29.46
C GLU A 421 10.45 -17.89 29.25
N ASP A 422 11.36 -18.33 30.13
CA ASP A 422 12.82 -18.11 30.01
C ASP A 422 13.41 -19.07 28.94
N VAL A 423 12.86 -18.95 27.73
CA VAL A 423 13.25 -19.71 26.54
C VAL A 423 13.53 -18.72 25.42
N ALA A 424 14.77 -18.68 24.98
CA ALA A 424 15.18 -17.81 23.89
C ALA A 424 14.56 -18.27 22.55
N TRP A 425 13.96 -17.34 21.80
CA TRP A 425 13.31 -17.59 20.52
C TRP A 425 13.31 -16.36 19.62
N ASN A 426 13.39 -16.51 18.28
CA ASN A 426 13.41 -15.43 17.31
C ASN A 426 14.42 -14.31 17.68
N GLY A 427 15.60 -14.65 18.18
CA GLY A 427 16.62 -13.69 18.61
C GLY A 427 16.31 -12.93 19.90
N ARG A 428 15.24 -13.27 20.63
CA ARG A 428 14.88 -12.71 21.95
C ARG A 428 15.29 -13.66 23.06
N GLU A 429 15.56 -13.11 24.26
CA GLU A 429 15.92 -13.91 25.44
C GLU A 429 14.72 -14.68 26.04
N GLN A 430 13.50 -14.22 25.74
CA GLN A 430 12.24 -14.76 26.25
C GLN A 430 11.24 -14.99 25.12
N SER A 431 10.28 -15.83 25.39
CA SER A 431 9.19 -16.15 24.45
C SER A 431 7.87 -16.38 25.17
N ILE A 432 6.80 -16.39 24.40
CA ILE A 432 5.47 -16.84 24.82
C ILE A 432 5.03 -18.00 23.94
N VAL A 433 4.09 -18.81 24.43
CA VAL A 433 3.40 -19.84 23.65
C VAL A 433 1.94 -19.47 23.53
N LEU A 434 1.41 -19.48 22.33
CA LEU A 434 0.05 -19.04 22.02
C LEU A 434 -0.57 -19.87 20.90
N ARG A 435 -1.90 -19.74 20.75
CA ARG A 435 -2.64 -20.27 19.61
C ARG A 435 -2.66 -19.24 18.49
N ILE A 436 -2.54 -19.71 17.25
CA ILE A 436 -2.66 -18.86 16.07
C ILE A 436 -3.79 -19.38 15.19
N PRO A 437 -4.78 -18.54 14.87
CA PRO A 437 -5.87 -18.91 13.99
C PRO A 437 -5.41 -19.07 12.52
N PRO A 438 -6.18 -19.79 11.68
CA PRO A 438 -5.91 -19.91 10.26
C PRO A 438 -6.29 -18.61 9.53
N LEU A 439 -5.54 -18.20 8.52
CA LEU A 439 -5.82 -17.04 7.67
C LEU A 439 -6.20 -15.80 8.48
N ALA A 440 -5.42 -15.49 9.52
CA ALA A 440 -5.79 -14.43 10.45
C ALA A 440 -4.58 -13.73 11.08
N GLY A 441 -4.86 -12.55 11.64
CA GLY A 441 -3.92 -11.75 12.39
C GLY A 441 -4.31 -11.58 13.84
N VAL A 442 -3.30 -11.57 14.72
CA VAL A 442 -3.42 -11.40 16.16
C VAL A 442 -2.56 -10.22 16.62
N VAL A 443 -3.12 -9.37 17.44
CA VAL A 443 -2.40 -8.29 18.13
C VAL A 443 -2.27 -8.62 19.60
N LEU A 444 -1.03 -8.62 20.10
CA LEU A 444 -0.72 -8.83 21.51
C LEU A 444 -0.14 -7.55 22.11
N LYS A 445 -0.42 -7.31 23.38
CA LYS A 445 0.21 -6.23 24.17
C LYS A 445 0.67 -6.78 25.51
N LYS A 446 1.84 -6.33 25.99
CA LYS A 446 2.25 -6.58 27.38
C LYS A 446 1.31 -5.86 28.32
N VAL A 447 0.71 -6.58 29.28
CA VAL A 447 -0.33 -6.04 30.17
C VAL A 447 0.05 -6.03 31.63
N ALA A 448 1.08 -6.78 32.02
CA ALA A 448 1.52 -6.81 33.40
C ALA A 448 3.00 -7.25 33.50
N ARG A 449 3.64 -6.85 34.60
CA ARG A 449 4.96 -7.36 34.97
C ARG A 449 4.82 -8.81 35.45
N GLN A 450 5.81 -9.64 35.13
CA GLN A 450 5.96 -11.00 35.58
C GLN A 450 7.30 -11.12 36.33
N ALA A 451 7.30 -11.78 37.49
CA ALA A 451 8.55 -12.05 38.18
C ALA A 451 9.43 -12.98 37.34
N LYS A 452 10.67 -12.57 37.06
CA LYS A 452 11.63 -13.49 36.40
C LYS A 452 11.98 -14.62 37.40
N PRO A 453 12.05 -15.89 36.95
CA PRO A 453 12.55 -16.98 37.77
C PRO A 453 13.97 -16.64 38.24
N LYS A 454 14.24 -16.82 39.54
CA LYS A 454 15.62 -16.67 40.05
C LYS A 454 16.45 -17.74 39.36
N LYS A 455 17.46 -17.33 38.55
CA LYS A 455 18.43 -18.28 38.00
C LYS A 455 18.99 -19.08 39.16
N ALA A 456 18.76 -20.39 39.18
CA ALA A 456 19.37 -21.26 40.15
C ALA A 456 20.89 -21.12 40.00
N VAL A 457 21.54 -20.58 41.04
CA VAL A 457 22.99 -20.54 41.11
C VAL A 457 23.42 -21.98 41.05
N LYS A 458 23.95 -22.45 39.93
CA LYS A 458 24.62 -23.74 39.86
C LYS A 458 25.69 -23.71 40.93
N ALA A 459 25.46 -24.43 42.02
CA ALA A 459 26.45 -24.64 43.05
C ALA A 459 27.72 -25.14 42.39
N ALA A 460 28.78 -24.38 42.52
CA ALA A 460 30.09 -24.74 41.99
C ALA A 460 30.46 -26.13 42.54
N ALA A 461 30.48 -27.13 41.70
CA ALA A 461 30.97 -28.44 42.07
C ALA A 461 32.43 -28.30 42.48
N LYS A 462 32.72 -28.70 43.76
CA LYS A 462 34.09 -28.75 44.28
C LYS A 462 34.96 -29.59 43.33
N PRO A 463 36.19 -29.20 43.06
CA PRO A 463 37.05 -29.97 42.19
C PRO A 463 37.39 -31.29 42.89
N ALA A 464 37.04 -32.41 42.29
CA ALA A 464 37.49 -33.72 42.67
C ALA A 464 38.98 -33.88 42.35
N ALA A 465 39.71 -34.52 43.29
CA ALA A 465 41.15 -34.70 43.33
C ALA A 465 41.71 -35.43 42.08
N LYS A 466 42.88 -34.96 41.64
CA LYS A 466 43.69 -35.55 40.56
C LYS A 466 43.97 -37.03 40.79
N ALA A 467 43.59 -37.90 39.87
CA ALA A 467 44.21 -39.19 39.67
C ALA A 467 45.08 -39.13 38.38
N SER A 468 46.34 -39.40 38.57
CA SER A 468 47.37 -39.44 37.55
C SER A 468 47.20 -40.71 36.67
N ALA A 469 47.10 -40.55 35.38
CA ALA A 469 47.26 -41.66 34.44
C ALA A 469 48.15 -41.24 33.26
N LYS A 470 49.10 -42.14 32.96
CA LYS A 470 50.24 -42.00 32.05
C LYS A 470 49.84 -41.77 30.59
N LYS A 471 50.68 -40.93 29.92
CA LYS A 471 50.75 -40.79 28.46
C LYS A 471 51.15 -42.09 27.75
N PRO A 472 50.65 -42.37 26.60
CA PRO A 472 51.39 -43.05 25.53
C PRO A 472 51.72 -42.09 24.37
N ALA A 473 52.82 -42.45 23.71
CA ALA A 473 53.61 -41.66 22.80
C ALA A 473 52.97 -41.38 21.41
N ALA A 474 53.40 -40.25 20.87
CA ALA A 474 53.07 -39.76 19.53
C ALA A 474 53.59 -40.65 18.40
N LYS A 475 52.75 -40.89 17.38
CA LYS A 475 53.21 -41.27 16.05
C LYS A 475 52.95 -40.12 15.08
N LYS A 476 54.03 -39.68 14.42
CA LYS A 476 54.04 -38.71 13.32
C LYS A 476 53.38 -39.30 12.08
N ALA A 477 52.57 -38.53 11.37
CA ALA A 477 52.21 -38.77 9.99
C ALA A 477 52.55 -37.53 9.13
N PRO A 478 52.85 -37.70 7.85
CA PRO A 478 53.67 -36.76 7.09
C PRO A 478 52.90 -35.66 6.38
N ALA A 479 53.63 -34.57 6.11
CA ALA A 479 53.19 -33.37 5.43
C ALA A 479 52.73 -33.62 3.98
N ALA A 480 51.57 -33.11 3.57
CA ALA A 480 51.15 -32.97 2.19
C ALA A 480 51.30 -31.53 1.71
N LYS A 481 51.91 -31.40 0.53
CA LYS A 481 52.31 -30.16 -0.13
C LYS A 481 51.10 -29.32 -0.56
N ALA A 482 51.24 -28.01 -0.35
CA ALA A 482 50.39 -26.99 -0.93
C ALA A 482 50.59 -26.89 -2.44
N THR A 483 49.52 -26.96 -3.21
CA THR A 483 49.49 -26.57 -4.62
C THR A 483 48.65 -25.32 -4.81
N ALA A 484 49.17 -24.42 -5.62
CA ALA A 484 48.72 -23.08 -5.86
C ALA A 484 47.35 -23.03 -6.57
N ARG A 485 46.58 -22.04 -6.20
CA ARG A 485 45.30 -21.62 -6.77
C ARG A 485 45.51 -20.80 -8.06
N PRO A 486 44.83 -21.07 -9.18
CA PRO A 486 44.78 -20.11 -10.28
C PRO A 486 43.69 -19.06 -10.07
N ALA A 487 43.97 -17.83 -10.52
CA ALA A 487 43.12 -16.66 -10.43
C ALA A 487 41.83 -16.80 -11.23
N ALA A 488 40.69 -16.46 -10.61
CA ALA A 488 39.39 -16.42 -11.28
C ALA A 488 39.22 -15.09 -12.04
N LYS A 489 38.92 -15.20 -13.32
CA LYS A 489 38.57 -14.11 -14.22
C LYS A 489 37.16 -13.56 -13.83
N LYS A 490 37.06 -12.25 -13.70
CA LYS A 490 35.79 -11.52 -13.56
C LYS A 490 34.99 -11.61 -14.87
N SER A 491 33.76 -12.10 -14.80
CA SER A 491 32.75 -11.95 -15.85
C SER A 491 31.65 -10.99 -15.34
N PRO A 492 31.13 -10.10 -16.18
CA PRO A 492 30.13 -9.13 -15.75
C PRO A 492 28.74 -9.78 -15.68
N VAL A 493 28.07 -9.60 -14.55
CA VAL A 493 26.66 -9.97 -14.36
C VAL A 493 25.79 -8.95 -15.10
N LYS A 494 25.16 -9.36 -16.20
CA LYS A 494 24.07 -8.63 -16.83
C LYS A 494 22.82 -8.81 -15.97
N ALA A 495 22.34 -7.73 -15.41
CA ALA A 495 21.03 -7.67 -14.78
C ALA A 495 19.95 -7.79 -15.88
N ALA A 496 19.21 -8.88 -15.88
CA ALA A 496 18.03 -9.04 -16.70
C ALA A 496 16.83 -8.49 -15.93
N VAL A 497 16.44 -7.28 -16.25
CA VAL A 497 15.12 -6.73 -15.88
C VAL A 497 14.13 -7.36 -16.86
N LYS A 498 13.32 -8.31 -16.42
CA LYS A 498 12.14 -8.79 -17.14
C LYS A 498 10.98 -7.87 -16.81
N THR A 499 10.66 -6.97 -17.73
CA THR A 499 9.38 -6.25 -17.78
C THR A 499 8.24 -7.25 -18.02
N ALA A 500 7.21 -7.17 -17.19
CA ALA A 500 5.96 -7.90 -17.39
C ALA A 500 5.28 -7.34 -18.65
N ALA A 501 5.14 -8.18 -19.67
CA ALA A 501 4.45 -7.84 -20.90
C ALA A 501 2.94 -7.77 -20.66
N ALA A 502 2.35 -6.63 -21.00
CA ALA A 502 0.91 -6.44 -21.08
C ALA A 502 0.28 -7.40 -22.10
N ALA A 503 -0.69 -8.17 -21.68
CA ALA A 503 -1.48 -9.04 -22.55
C ALA A 503 -2.32 -8.19 -23.50
N LYS A 504 -2.05 -8.26 -24.78
CA LYS A 504 -2.89 -7.70 -25.85
C LYS A 504 -4.21 -8.44 -25.91
N ALA A 505 -5.30 -7.81 -25.50
CA ALA A 505 -6.63 -8.22 -25.87
C ALA A 505 -6.89 -7.80 -27.32
N LYS A 506 -7.00 -8.77 -28.23
CA LYS A 506 -7.46 -8.58 -29.61
C LYS A 506 -8.98 -8.36 -29.58
N ALA A 507 -9.42 -7.20 -30.08
CA ALA A 507 -10.83 -6.97 -30.40
C ALA A 507 -11.24 -7.84 -31.60
N PRO A 508 -12.47 -8.43 -31.61
CA PRO A 508 -12.98 -9.12 -32.78
C PRO A 508 -13.52 -8.12 -33.80
N ALA A 509 -13.09 -8.29 -35.03
CA ALA A 509 -13.55 -7.52 -36.18
C ALA A 509 -15.00 -7.83 -36.55
N GLY A 510 -15.78 -6.79 -36.79
CA GLY A 510 -16.80 -6.66 -37.81
C GLY A 510 -18.10 -7.43 -37.67
N LYS A 511 -19.19 -6.70 -37.39
CA LYS A 511 -20.49 -6.99 -38.05
C LYS A 511 -21.18 -5.71 -38.49
N LYS A 512 -21.66 -5.78 -39.72
CA LYS A 512 -22.25 -4.78 -40.60
C LYS A 512 -23.31 -3.88 -39.95
N ALA A 513 -23.26 -2.61 -40.36
CA ALA A 513 -24.35 -1.65 -40.20
C ALA A 513 -25.66 -2.15 -40.81
N VAL A 514 -26.74 -2.16 -40.04
CA VAL A 514 -28.11 -2.22 -40.53
C VAL A 514 -28.67 -0.81 -40.45
N LYS A 515 -29.00 -0.27 -41.62
CA LYS A 515 -29.79 0.96 -41.77
C LYS A 515 -31.20 0.69 -41.23
N ALA A 516 -31.66 1.49 -40.29
CA ALA A 516 -33.08 1.62 -39.98
C ALA A 516 -33.54 3.02 -40.40
N SER A 517 -34.50 3.02 -41.29
CA SER A 517 -35.18 4.17 -41.87
C SER A 517 -36.09 4.85 -40.84
N ALA A 518 -36.20 6.16 -40.95
CA ALA A 518 -37.18 6.98 -40.29
C ALA A 518 -38.59 6.67 -40.77
N ALA A 519 -39.55 6.56 -39.86
CA ALA A 519 -40.97 6.85 -40.13
C ALA A 519 -41.56 7.54 -38.91
N ALA A 520 -42.10 8.71 -39.16
CA ALA A 520 -42.83 9.55 -38.24
C ALA A 520 -44.13 8.92 -37.73
N LYS A 521 -44.43 9.11 -36.44
CA LYS A 521 -45.66 9.76 -35.96
C LYS A 521 -45.49 10.12 -34.50
#